data_7563270a99b7420c045e121947248a53
#
_entry.id   7563270a99b7420c045e121947248a53
#
_cell.length_a   1.000
_cell.length_b   1.000
_cell.length_c   1.000
_cell.angle_alpha   90.00
_cell.angle_beta   90.00
_cell.angle_gamma   90.00
#
_symmetry.space_group_name_H-M   'P 1'
#
loop_
_entity.id
_entity.type
_entity.pdbx_description
1 polymer ?
#
loop_
_entity_poly.entity_id
_entity_poly.type
_entity_poly.pdbx_seq_one_letter_code
_entity_poly.pdbx_strand_id
1 'polypeptide(L)'
;MNKHFIYLMAIVASTFSFVSCDDDDDETDSTIVEEEEEEDSESTESEGESEDEGTEDDSTSDGLADGSTLQGTITEDVTLLANNTYYLSGEYIVEEGACLYIEEGVTLISLYDDIVDYILIKQGAMINAVGTSTNPIVMTSEQEEPGAWGGIHICGKAPINVEGGEGYSEIGDAVYGGDDEEDNSGVLSYVRVEYTGYAFDEEHEANGITFYGVGNGTTVDHCEAYKGSDDGFEFFGGTVNISYMVVESCSDDSYDWTEGWTGTASDLVAFQEAEETLGYDCDCLIEADNNENNYDATPISHPTLSNLILVGNNSSNNKRGIRLRRGTEVDIDGAEITGKDNCVTLESEQTENALVDGTSSLLNIQADTELKSENEIYTNEMFEAAGNSTTSVISYSSMSDIESVCSWMTGWIK
;
A
#
# COMPACT_ATOMS: atom_id res chain seq x y z
N MET A 1 -25.82 -15.63 34.99
CA MET A 1 -24.93 -15.66 36.18
C MET A 1 -23.68 -14.90 35.79
N ASN A 2 -23.62 -13.64 36.20
CA ASN A 2 -22.53 -12.72 35.87
C ASN A 2 -21.24 -13.10 36.62
N LYS A 3 -20.11 -13.09 35.90
CA LYS A 3 -18.79 -13.00 36.51
C LYS A 3 -18.06 -11.83 35.90
N HIS A 4 -18.03 -10.71 36.60
CA HIS A 4 -17.12 -9.61 36.36
C HIS A 4 -15.72 -10.04 36.83
N PHE A 5 -14.73 -9.89 35.94
CA PHE A 5 -13.31 -9.86 36.31
C PHE A 5 -12.87 -8.41 36.34
N ILE A 6 -12.47 -7.95 37.51
CA ILE A 6 -11.85 -6.63 37.74
C ILE A 6 -10.36 -6.85 37.68
N TYR A 7 -9.66 -6.23 36.70
CA TYR A 7 -8.21 -6.12 36.70
C TYR A 7 -7.79 -4.83 37.42
N LEU A 8 -6.97 -5.00 38.44
CA LEU A 8 -6.42 -3.96 39.29
C LEU A 8 -5.10 -3.49 38.66
N MET A 9 -5.05 -2.27 38.13
CA MET A 9 -3.82 -1.63 37.69
C MET A 9 -2.98 -1.20 38.89
N ALA A 10 -1.75 -1.68 38.99
CA ALA A 10 -0.75 -1.21 39.91
C ALA A 10 0.16 -0.20 39.22
N ILE A 11 -0.02 1.08 39.56
CA ILE A 11 0.86 2.18 39.13
C ILE A 11 2.16 2.12 39.95
N VAL A 12 3.29 1.90 39.29
CA VAL A 12 4.62 2.09 39.89
C VAL A 12 5.18 3.42 39.40
N ALA A 13 5.16 4.41 40.29
CA ALA A 13 5.82 5.69 40.06
C ALA A 13 7.30 5.55 40.47
N SER A 14 8.21 5.66 39.51
CA SER A 14 9.66 5.83 39.77
C SER A 14 10.07 7.28 39.55
N THR A 15 10.39 7.92 40.69
CA THR A 15 10.99 9.27 40.73
C THR A 15 12.48 9.19 40.41
N PHE A 16 12.93 9.86 39.36
CA PHE A 16 14.34 10.15 39.14
C PHE A 16 14.68 11.56 39.63
N SER A 17 15.60 11.63 40.57
CA SER A 17 16.16 12.87 41.11
C SER A 17 17.31 13.32 40.21
N PHE A 18 17.27 14.58 39.79
CA PHE A 18 18.40 15.28 39.19
C PHE A 18 19.42 15.63 40.23
N VAL A 19 20.69 15.32 39.98
CA VAL A 19 21.85 15.90 40.65
C VAL A 19 22.63 16.68 39.61
N SER A 20 22.71 18.00 39.84
CA SER A 20 23.58 18.94 39.16
C SER A 20 24.92 18.94 39.87
N CYS A 21 26.03 18.98 39.14
CA CYS A 21 27.31 19.53 39.62
C CYS A 21 28.02 20.20 38.46
N ASP A 22 28.34 21.45 38.71
CA ASP A 22 29.10 22.40 37.91
C ASP A 22 30.61 22.20 38.05
N ASP A 23 31.34 22.77 37.06
CA ASP A 23 32.68 23.40 37.05
C ASP A 23 33.93 22.49 37.24
N ASP A 24 34.96 22.60 36.44
CA ASP A 24 35.89 23.64 36.10
C ASP A 24 37.04 23.12 35.20
N ASP A 25 37.48 23.99 34.32
CA ASP A 25 38.73 24.19 33.59
C ASP A 25 39.93 23.26 33.85
N ASP A 26 40.65 22.83 32.79
CA ASP A 26 42.03 23.28 32.53
C ASP A 26 42.58 22.86 31.16
N GLU A 27 43.25 23.81 30.54
CA GLU A 27 44.02 23.69 29.28
C GLU A 27 45.33 22.92 29.53
N THR A 28 45.80 22.15 28.53
CA THR A 28 47.21 22.21 28.10
C THR A 28 47.47 21.54 26.76
N ASP A 29 48.00 22.33 25.90
CA ASP A 29 48.81 22.23 24.70
C ASP A 29 49.89 21.13 24.70
N SER A 30 50.11 20.41 23.54
CA SER A 30 51.43 20.21 22.91
C SER A 30 51.37 19.32 21.65
N THR A 31 51.51 19.95 20.53
CA THR A 31 52.39 19.81 19.36
C THR A 31 53.13 18.50 19.05
N ILE A 32 52.98 18.12 17.74
CA ILE A 32 53.97 17.71 16.71
C ILE A 32 54.74 16.39 16.92
N VAL A 33 54.72 15.49 15.90
CA VAL A 33 55.80 15.25 14.91
C VAL A 33 55.32 14.29 13.82
N GLU A 34 55.54 14.71 12.56
CA GLU A 34 55.56 13.90 11.33
C GLU A 34 56.79 13.01 11.28
N GLU A 35 56.70 11.85 10.64
CA GLU A 35 57.82 11.27 9.87
C GLU A 35 57.28 10.32 8.78
N GLU A 36 57.62 10.70 7.56
CA GLU A 36 57.60 9.87 6.36
C GLU A 36 58.80 8.95 6.35
N GLU A 37 58.68 7.72 5.80
CA GLU A 37 59.77 7.07 5.07
C GLU A 37 59.23 6.14 3.98
N GLU A 38 59.58 6.46 2.74
CA GLU A 38 59.59 5.61 1.57
C GLU A 38 60.78 4.63 1.63
N GLU A 39 60.68 3.42 1.06
CA GLU A 39 61.69 2.78 0.22
C GLU A 39 61.19 1.52 -0.50
N ASP A 40 61.36 1.54 -1.71
CA ASP A 40 61.49 0.84 -2.98
C ASP A 40 62.28 -0.49 -2.91
N SER A 41 61.87 -1.53 -3.71
CA SER A 41 62.74 -2.32 -4.57
C SER A 41 62.05 -3.50 -5.30
N GLU A 42 62.01 -3.40 -6.60
CA GLU A 42 62.41 -4.31 -7.73
C GLU A 42 62.11 -5.81 -7.66
N SER A 43 61.33 -6.16 -8.67
CA SER A 43 61.43 -7.20 -9.75
C SER A 43 62.02 -8.60 -9.51
N THR A 44 61.31 -9.61 -9.98
CA THR A 44 61.81 -10.61 -10.95
C THR A 44 60.69 -11.33 -11.68
N GLU A 45 60.79 -11.36 -12.98
CA GLU A 45 59.99 -12.13 -13.95
C GLU A 45 60.25 -13.64 -13.82
N SER A 46 59.22 -14.44 -14.07
CA SER A 46 59.39 -15.79 -14.68
C SER A 46 58.14 -16.18 -15.47
N GLU A 47 58.34 -16.30 -16.76
CA GLU A 47 57.36 -16.81 -17.72
C GLU A 47 57.02 -18.28 -17.48
N GLY A 48 55.76 -18.63 -17.69
CA GLY A 48 55.26 -19.96 -17.73
C GLY A 48 53.94 -20.03 -18.43
N GLU A 49 53.96 -20.25 -19.76
CA GLU A 49 52.79 -20.49 -20.59
C GLU A 49 52.16 -21.84 -20.18
N SER A 50 50.85 -21.82 -19.95
CA SER A 50 50.00 -22.98 -20.14
C SER A 50 48.65 -22.49 -20.67
N GLU A 51 48.39 -22.78 -21.92
CA GLU A 51 47.09 -22.66 -22.56
C GLU A 51 46.12 -23.62 -21.86
N ASP A 52 45.10 -23.07 -21.22
CA ASP A 52 43.90 -23.81 -20.83
C ASP A 52 42.70 -23.13 -21.49
N GLU A 53 42.07 -23.82 -22.41
CA GLU A 53 40.83 -23.42 -23.06
C GLU A 53 39.72 -23.40 -21.99
N GLY A 54 39.55 -22.24 -21.35
CA GLY A 54 38.41 -21.97 -20.51
C GLY A 54 37.20 -21.66 -21.39
N THR A 55 36.22 -22.52 -21.33
CA THR A 55 34.84 -22.25 -21.77
C THR A 55 34.38 -20.91 -21.15
N GLU A 56 34.09 -19.96 -22.01
CA GLU A 56 33.36 -18.74 -21.60
C GLU A 56 31.98 -19.18 -21.09
N ASP A 57 31.81 -19.22 -19.77
CA ASP A 57 30.51 -19.20 -19.12
C ASP A 57 30.07 -17.76 -19.10
N ASP A 58 29.40 -17.34 -20.18
CA ASP A 58 28.77 -16.03 -20.31
C ASP A 58 27.40 -16.07 -19.61
N SER A 59 27.41 -16.06 -18.28
CA SER A 59 26.22 -15.80 -17.49
C SER A 59 26.57 -15.06 -16.21
N THR A 60 26.96 -13.80 -16.32
CA THR A 60 26.83 -12.85 -15.21
C THR A 60 25.39 -12.36 -15.20
N SER A 61 24.47 -13.11 -14.63
CA SER A 61 23.22 -12.55 -14.13
C SER A 61 23.57 -11.76 -12.87
N ASP A 62 23.51 -10.42 -12.96
CA ASP A 62 23.78 -9.51 -11.81
C ASP A 62 22.65 -9.53 -10.75
N GLY A 63 21.92 -10.62 -10.59
CA GLY A 63 20.79 -10.77 -9.67
C GLY A 63 21.01 -11.82 -8.59
N LEU A 64 20.10 -11.85 -7.60
CA LEU A 64 20.11 -12.83 -6.52
C LEU A 64 19.83 -14.24 -7.06
N ALA A 65 20.49 -15.22 -6.45
CA ALA A 65 20.28 -16.63 -6.81
C ALA A 65 18.86 -17.10 -6.43
N ASP A 66 18.33 -18.05 -7.21
CA ASP A 66 17.07 -18.73 -6.88
C ASP A 66 17.12 -19.36 -5.48
N GLY A 67 16.04 -19.19 -4.71
CA GLY A 67 15.95 -19.66 -3.32
C GLY A 67 16.61 -18.76 -2.29
N SER A 68 17.11 -17.57 -2.67
CA SER A 68 17.66 -16.61 -1.70
C SER A 68 16.56 -16.05 -0.79
N THR A 69 16.94 -15.76 0.48
CA THR A 69 16.08 -15.08 1.45
C THR A 69 16.41 -13.60 1.50
N LEU A 70 15.39 -12.77 1.33
CA LEU A 70 15.42 -11.30 1.50
C LEU A 70 15.26 -10.97 2.98
N GLN A 71 16.13 -10.14 3.52
CA GLN A 71 16.04 -9.64 4.90
C GLN A 71 16.91 -8.41 5.11
N GLY A 72 16.53 -7.54 6.04
CA GLY A 72 17.29 -6.35 6.43
C GLY A 72 17.22 -5.24 5.38
N THR A 73 18.29 -4.45 5.26
CA THR A 73 18.29 -3.20 4.52
C THR A 73 19.24 -3.25 3.32
N ILE A 74 18.78 -2.76 2.16
CA ILE A 74 19.62 -2.58 0.97
C ILE A 74 19.88 -1.10 0.71
N THR A 75 21.12 -0.77 0.32
CA THR A 75 21.60 0.58 -0.04
C THR A 75 22.15 0.64 -1.47
N GLU A 76 22.07 -0.45 -2.19
CA GLU A 76 22.45 -0.63 -3.59
C GLU A 76 21.35 -1.41 -4.31
N ASP A 77 21.32 -1.34 -5.63
CA ASP A 77 20.34 -2.04 -6.44
C ASP A 77 20.40 -3.56 -6.25
N VAL A 78 19.23 -4.17 -6.13
CA VAL A 78 19.07 -5.63 -6.06
C VAL A 78 18.08 -6.09 -7.12
N THR A 79 18.41 -7.17 -7.83
CA THR A 79 17.54 -7.77 -8.85
C THR A 79 17.10 -9.18 -8.46
N LEU A 80 15.80 -9.41 -8.46
CA LEU A 80 15.17 -10.72 -8.40
C LEU A 80 14.90 -11.18 -9.82
N LEU A 81 15.59 -12.25 -10.24
CA LEU A 81 15.61 -12.72 -11.62
C LEU A 81 14.33 -13.49 -11.99
N ALA A 82 13.93 -13.35 -13.24
CA ALA A 82 12.68 -13.89 -13.78
C ALA A 82 12.47 -15.39 -13.49
N ASN A 83 11.22 -15.73 -13.15
CA ASN A 83 10.75 -17.08 -12.89
C ASN A 83 11.43 -17.81 -11.71
N ASN A 84 12.15 -17.07 -10.87
CA ASN A 84 12.75 -17.61 -9.66
C ASN A 84 11.79 -17.48 -8.45
N THR A 85 12.08 -18.28 -7.43
CA THR A 85 11.39 -18.19 -6.13
C THR A 85 12.35 -17.63 -5.10
N TYR A 86 11.87 -16.64 -4.33
CA TYR A 86 12.60 -16.01 -3.24
C TYR A 86 11.78 -16.10 -1.96
N TYR A 87 12.44 -15.93 -0.83
CA TYR A 87 11.80 -15.96 0.48
C TYR A 87 11.98 -14.61 1.18
N LEU A 88 11.04 -14.22 2.02
CA LEU A 88 11.11 -13.03 2.87
C LEU A 88 11.13 -13.49 4.33
N SER A 89 12.05 -12.95 5.15
CA SER A 89 12.13 -13.20 6.58
C SER A 89 12.47 -11.90 7.31
N GLY A 90 11.47 -11.31 7.95
CA GLY A 90 11.55 -10.00 8.58
C GLY A 90 11.42 -8.84 7.59
N GLU A 91 11.80 -7.66 8.05
CA GLU A 91 11.78 -6.44 7.25
C GLU A 91 12.75 -6.50 6.06
N TYR A 92 12.29 -6.02 4.91
CA TYR A 92 13.16 -5.78 3.76
C TYR A 92 13.04 -4.32 3.31
N ILE A 93 14.03 -3.52 3.70
CA ILE A 93 14.02 -2.07 3.56
C ILE A 93 14.89 -1.63 2.39
N VAL A 94 14.33 -0.83 1.48
CA VAL A 94 15.05 -0.20 0.38
C VAL A 94 15.32 1.26 0.74
N GLU A 95 16.59 1.61 0.93
CA GLU A 95 17.03 2.96 1.31
C GLU A 95 17.15 3.90 0.11
N GLU A 96 17.15 5.21 0.39
CA GLU A 96 17.29 6.27 -0.62
C GLU A 96 18.44 6.00 -1.59
N GLY A 97 18.15 6.06 -2.89
CA GLY A 97 19.09 5.85 -3.97
C GLY A 97 19.25 4.40 -4.43
N ALA A 98 18.69 3.41 -3.72
CA ALA A 98 18.64 2.03 -4.14
C ALA A 98 17.31 1.70 -4.86
N CYS A 99 17.34 0.67 -5.71
CA CYS A 99 16.17 0.13 -6.38
C CYS A 99 16.06 -1.39 -6.20
N LEU A 100 14.86 -1.86 -5.85
CA LEU A 100 14.52 -3.28 -5.89
C LEU A 100 13.88 -3.60 -7.25
N TYR A 101 14.60 -4.32 -8.08
CA TYR A 101 14.12 -4.82 -9.37
C TYR A 101 13.54 -6.22 -9.20
N ILE A 102 12.32 -6.44 -9.66
CA ILE A 102 11.63 -7.73 -9.63
C ILE A 102 11.15 -8.04 -11.04
N GLU A 103 11.74 -9.08 -11.64
CA GLU A 103 11.42 -9.45 -13.00
C GLU A 103 10.16 -10.33 -13.08
N GLU A 104 9.65 -10.54 -14.30
CA GLU A 104 8.42 -11.28 -14.56
C GLU A 104 8.43 -12.71 -14.00
N GLY A 105 7.30 -13.16 -13.45
CA GLY A 105 7.12 -14.51 -12.95
C GLY A 105 7.86 -14.84 -11.65
N VAL A 106 8.48 -13.85 -11.01
CA VAL A 106 9.05 -14.02 -9.68
C VAL A 106 7.95 -14.38 -8.68
N THR A 107 8.24 -15.35 -7.82
CA THR A 107 7.44 -15.68 -6.65
C THR A 107 8.22 -15.32 -5.39
N LEU A 108 7.69 -14.43 -4.55
CA LEU A 108 8.24 -14.09 -3.24
C LEU A 108 7.34 -14.66 -2.15
N ILE A 109 7.90 -15.45 -1.24
CA ILE A 109 7.16 -16.17 -0.21
C ILE A 109 7.60 -15.68 1.18
N SER A 110 6.71 -15.06 1.92
CA SER A 110 6.90 -14.75 3.35
C SER A 110 6.96 -16.05 4.15
N LEU A 111 8.00 -16.21 4.96
CA LEU A 111 8.23 -17.39 5.77
C LEU A 111 7.41 -17.36 7.07
N TYR A 112 7.00 -18.52 7.53
CA TYR A 112 6.38 -18.69 8.83
C TYR A 112 7.43 -18.98 9.91
N ASP A 113 8.10 -17.96 10.41
CA ASP A 113 9.23 -18.07 11.35
C ASP A 113 9.14 -17.23 12.61
N ASP A 114 7.94 -16.79 13.01
CA ASP A 114 7.66 -15.89 14.15
C ASP A 114 8.27 -14.47 14.01
N ILE A 115 8.69 -14.06 12.81
CA ILE A 115 9.15 -12.72 12.49
C ILE A 115 8.12 -12.08 11.54
N VAL A 116 7.84 -10.79 11.72
CA VAL A 116 6.91 -10.10 10.83
C VAL A 116 7.63 -9.68 9.56
N ASP A 117 7.11 -10.13 8.43
CA ASP A 117 7.64 -9.87 7.11
C ASP A 117 6.94 -8.67 6.46
N TYR A 118 7.69 -7.73 5.91
CA TYR A 118 7.17 -6.65 5.07
C TYR A 118 8.25 -6.08 4.16
N ILE A 119 7.83 -5.37 3.09
CA ILE A 119 8.72 -4.63 2.20
C ILE A 119 8.46 -3.15 2.39
N LEU A 120 9.52 -2.36 2.67
CA LEU A 120 9.44 -0.92 2.85
C LEU A 120 10.36 -0.19 1.87
N ILE A 121 9.76 0.60 0.99
CA ILE A 121 10.46 1.47 0.04
C ILE A 121 10.46 2.88 0.63
N LYS A 122 11.62 3.34 1.10
CA LYS A 122 11.76 4.68 1.70
C LYS A 122 11.77 5.80 0.66
N GLN A 123 11.58 7.03 1.10
CA GLN A 123 11.67 8.21 0.23
C GLN A 123 12.97 8.22 -0.59
N GLY A 124 12.85 8.37 -1.91
CA GLY A 124 13.99 8.40 -2.83
C GLY A 124 14.59 7.03 -3.15
N ALA A 125 14.02 5.96 -2.60
CA ALA A 125 14.23 4.60 -3.07
C ALA A 125 13.19 4.25 -4.14
N MET A 126 13.36 3.14 -4.85
CA MET A 126 12.44 2.68 -5.88
C MET A 126 12.17 1.17 -5.79
N ILE A 127 10.99 0.78 -6.28
CA ILE A 127 10.66 -0.60 -6.61
C ILE A 127 10.26 -0.67 -8.08
N ASN A 128 10.91 -1.55 -8.85
CA ASN A 128 10.56 -1.83 -10.24
C ASN A 128 10.13 -3.30 -10.37
N ALA A 129 8.86 -3.55 -10.07
CA ALA A 129 8.25 -4.87 -10.16
C ALA A 129 7.38 -4.94 -11.42
N VAL A 130 7.90 -5.58 -12.46
CA VAL A 130 7.26 -5.62 -13.78
C VAL A 130 7.04 -7.05 -14.23
N GLY A 131 5.82 -7.54 -13.99
CA GLY A 131 5.33 -8.81 -14.52
C GLY A 131 4.68 -8.68 -15.88
N THR A 132 3.94 -9.69 -16.30
CA THR A 132 3.12 -9.70 -17.51
C THR A 132 1.81 -10.43 -17.24
N SER A 133 0.82 -10.27 -18.12
CA SER A 133 -0.47 -10.97 -18.00
C SER A 133 -0.37 -12.49 -18.00
N THR A 134 0.71 -13.08 -18.51
CA THR A 134 0.93 -14.54 -18.50
C THR A 134 2.00 -14.98 -17.53
N ASN A 135 2.69 -14.04 -16.92
CA ASN A 135 3.81 -14.26 -16.00
C ASN A 135 3.82 -13.17 -14.92
N PRO A 136 2.76 -13.07 -14.10
CA PRO A 136 2.69 -12.05 -13.05
C PRO A 136 3.74 -12.29 -11.97
N ILE A 137 4.09 -11.24 -11.26
CA ILE A 137 4.84 -11.34 -10.01
C ILE A 137 3.85 -11.71 -8.91
N VAL A 138 4.19 -12.70 -8.09
CA VAL A 138 3.35 -13.14 -6.97
C VAL A 138 4.12 -12.99 -5.66
N MET A 139 3.56 -12.23 -4.74
CA MET A 139 4.06 -12.09 -3.38
C MET A 139 3.01 -12.67 -2.43
N THR A 140 3.38 -13.74 -1.73
CA THR A 140 2.46 -14.57 -0.95
C THR A 140 3.12 -15.04 0.35
N SER A 141 2.45 -15.86 1.13
CA SER A 141 2.99 -16.42 2.37
C SER A 141 2.91 -17.96 2.37
N GLU A 142 3.79 -18.61 3.14
CA GLU A 142 3.65 -20.03 3.46
C GLU A 142 2.34 -20.35 4.19
N GLN A 143 1.80 -19.36 4.92
CA GLN A 143 0.46 -19.43 5.50
C GLN A 143 -0.52 -18.74 4.55
N GLU A 144 -1.31 -19.51 3.87
CA GLU A 144 -2.37 -18.99 2.99
C GLU A 144 -3.59 -18.55 3.83
N GLU A 145 -3.35 -17.61 4.77
CA GLU A 145 -4.38 -17.05 5.67
C GLU A 145 -4.25 -15.52 5.74
N PRO A 146 -5.34 -14.75 5.77
CA PRO A 146 -5.29 -13.30 5.95
C PRO A 146 -4.44 -12.89 7.15
N GLY A 147 -3.63 -11.84 6.99
CA GLY A 147 -2.74 -11.35 8.05
C GLY A 147 -1.42 -12.10 8.18
N ALA A 148 -1.08 -12.97 7.23
CA ALA A 148 0.14 -13.76 7.32
C ALA A 148 1.43 -12.93 7.20
N TRP A 149 1.39 -11.77 6.53
CA TRP A 149 2.55 -10.86 6.36
C TRP A 149 2.11 -9.41 6.13
N GLY A 150 3.06 -8.49 6.18
CA GLY A 150 2.82 -7.06 6.23
C GLY A 150 2.79 -6.34 4.88
N GLY A 151 2.77 -7.02 3.74
CA GLY A 151 2.58 -6.34 2.44
C GLY A 151 3.74 -5.45 1.99
N ILE A 152 3.41 -4.42 1.16
CA ILE A 152 4.36 -3.47 0.57
C ILE A 152 4.00 -2.06 1.00
N HIS A 153 4.96 -1.32 1.54
CA HIS A 153 4.84 0.08 1.96
C HIS A 153 5.76 0.95 1.13
N ILE A 154 5.22 2.00 0.49
CA ILE A 154 5.98 2.89 -0.41
C ILE A 154 5.85 4.33 0.08
N CYS A 155 6.97 4.94 0.47
CA CYS A 155 7.04 6.31 0.95
C CYS A 155 7.58 7.25 -0.12
N GLY A 156 6.76 8.20 -0.57
CA GLY A 156 7.09 9.21 -1.58
C GLY A 156 7.22 10.61 -0.98
N LYS A 157 7.48 11.59 -1.86
CA LYS A 157 7.72 13.00 -1.54
C LYS A 157 6.60 13.93 -2.02
N ALA A 158 5.45 13.36 -2.43
CA ALA A 158 4.31 14.16 -2.89
C ALA A 158 3.52 14.78 -1.71
N PRO A 159 2.73 15.82 -1.96
CA PRO A 159 2.00 16.54 -0.92
C PRO A 159 1.02 15.65 -0.14
N ILE A 160 0.95 15.88 1.16
CA ILE A 160 -0.04 15.33 2.09
C ILE A 160 -0.65 16.45 2.92
N ASN A 161 -1.80 16.23 3.55
CA ASN A 161 -2.48 17.26 4.33
C ASN A 161 -2.30 17.14 5.86
N VAL A 162 -1.32 16.35 6.29
CA VAL A 162 -0.88 16.31 7.69
C VAL A 162 -0.25 17.64 8.08
N GLU A 163 -0.42 18.06 9.34
CA GLU A 163 0.17 19.31 9.83
C GLU A 163 1.70 19.30 9.67
N GLY A 164 2.22 20.20 8.87
CA GLY A 164 3.65 20.28 8.55
C GLY A 164 4.02 19.66 7.20
N GLY A 165 3.13 18.90 6.57
CA GLY A 165 3.36 18.28 5.25
C GLY A 165 4.32 17.09 5.26
N GLU A 166 4.58 16.51 6.43
CA GLU A 166 5.43 15.34 6.63
C GLU A 166 4.74 14.39 7.63
N GLY A 167 4.73 13.10 7.32
CA GLY A 167 4.16 12.02 8.14
C GLY A 167 5.16 10.90 8.35
N TYR A 168 4.74 9.90 9.13
CA TYR A 168 5.50 8.67 9.35
C TYR A 168 4.62 7.48 9.04
N SER A 169 5.15 6.53 8.25
CA SER A 169 4.41 5.32 7.87
C SER A 169 4.03 4.50 9.11
N GLU A 170 2.86 3.88 9.09
CA GLU A 170 2.38 3.02 10.17
C GLU A 170 3.33 1.86 10.44
N ILE A 171 3.97 1.37 9.39
CA ILE A 171 4.92 0.28 9.46
C ILE A 171 6.33 0.81 9.17
N GLY A 172 7.25 0.60 10.10
CA GLY A 172 8.68 0.94 9.96
C GLY A 172 9.03 2.39 10.22
N ASP A 173 8.09 3.25 10.68
CA ASP A 173 8.32 4.66 11.04
C ASP A 173 9.10 5.46 9.96
N ALA A 174 8.84 5.19 8.68
CA ALA A 174 9.52 5.85 7.59
C ALA A 174 8.84 7.19 7.26
N VAL A 175 9.65 8.22 7.04
CA VAL A 175 9.16 9.55 6.65
C VAL A 175 8.53 9.50 5.27
N TYR A 176 7.39 10.20 5.09
CA TYR A 176 6.75 10.44 3.80
C TYR A 176 6.16 11.85 3.72
N GLY A 177 5.73 12.24 2.51
CA GLY A 177 5.19 13.57 2.24
C GLY A 177 6.27 14.56 1.83
N GLY A 178 5.86 15.72 1.35
CA GLY A 178 6.72 16.77 0.82
C GLY A 178 5.98 17.72 -0.12
N ASP A 179 6.64 18.15 -1.20
CA ASP A 179 6.07 19.10 -2.17
C ASP A 179 6.33 18.70 -3.64
N ASP A 180 6.77 17.47 -3.90
CA ASP A 180 7.05 16.96 -5.24
C ASP A 180 5.87 16.12 -5.75
N GLU A 181 4.93 16.76 -6.46
CA GLU A 181 3.78 16.07 -7.06
C GLU A 181 4.20 15.03 -8.12
N GLU A 182 5.39 15.16 -8.73
CA GLU A 182 5.93 14.26 -9.75
C GLU A 182 6.91 13.23 -9.15
N ASP A 183 6.95 13.07 -7.81
CA ASP A 183 7.76 12.04 -7.14
C ASP A 183 7.58 10.68 -7.81
N ASN A 184 8.69 9.94 -7.92
CA ASN A 184 8.73 8.66 -8.60
C ASN A 184 9.37 7.59 -7.71
N SER A 185 8.55 6.70 -7.22
CA SER A 185 8.95 5.53 -6.41
C SER A 185 9.09 4.25 -7.25
N GLY A 186 8.97 4.33 -8.58
CA GLY A 186 9.20 3.20 -9.50
C GLY A 186 7.98 2.73 -10.27
N VAL A 187 7.89 1.42 -10.47
CA VAL A 187 6.85 0.77 -11.28
C VAL A 187 6.31 -0.48 -10.57
N LEU A 188 5.01 -0.58 -10.46
CA LEU A 188 4.29 -1.81 -10.13
C LEU A 188 3.37 -2.17 -11.29
N SER A 189 3.61 -3.29 -11.97
CA SER A 189 2.80 -3.73 -13.09
C SER A 189 2.69 -5.26 -13.11
N TYR A 190 1.46 -5.79 -13.16
CA TYR A 190 1.16 -7.22 -13.02
C TYR A 190 1.76 -7.83 -11.74
N VAL A 191 1.45 -7.20 -10.62
CA VAL A 191 1.86 -7.63 -9.27
C VAL A 191 0.66 -8.08 -8.48
N ARG A 192 0.74 -9.27 -7.88
CA ARG A 192 -0.28 -9.81 -6.98
C ARG A 192 0.30 -9.99 -5.60
N VAL A 193 -0.35 -9.39 -4.59
CA VAL A 193 -0.07 -9.59 -3.17
C VAL A 193 -1.18 -10.43 -2.54
N GLU A 194 -0.83 -11.46 -1.79
CA GLU A 194 -1.78 -12.41 -1.24
C GLU A 194 -1.58 -12.56 0.27
N TYR A 195 -2.69 -12.61 1.04
CA TYR A 195 -2.69 -12.91 2.48
C TYR A 195 -1.95 -11.90 3.35
N THR A 196 -1.96 -10.64 2.95
CA THR A 196 -1.39 -9.50 3.67
C THR A 196 -2.26 -9.11 4.87
N GLY A 197 -1.94 -8.01 5.55
CA GLY A 197 -2.79 -7.43 6.58
C GLY A 197 -2.32 -7.74 8.01
N TYR A 198 -1.02 -7.98 8.23
CA TYR A 198 -0.51 -8.25 9.58
C TYR A 198 -0.75 -7.06 10.51
N ALA A 199 -1.46 -7.28 11.62
CA ALA A 199 -1.66 -6.28 12.65
C ALA A 199 -0.51 -6.30 13.66
N PHE A 200 0.25 -5.20 13.72
CA PHE A 200 1.32 -5.01 14.71
C PHE A 200 0.73 -4.68 16.09
N ASP A 201 -0.32 -3.88 16.13
CA ASP A 201 -1.15 -3.56 17.30
C ASP A 201 -2.54 -3.08 16.85
N GLU A 202 -3.33 -2.42 17.72
CA GLU A 202 -4.69 -1.95 17.41
C GLU A 202 -4.71 -0.64 16.55
N GLU A 203 -3.56 0.01 16.35
CA GLU A 203 -3.44 1.28 15.63
C GLU A 203 -2.47 1.20 14.43
N HIS A 204 -1.75 0.08 14.26
CA HIS A 204 -0.77 -0.15 13.20
C HIS A 204 -1.05 -1.49 12.53
N GLU A 205 -1.75 -1.43 11.43
CA GLU A 205 -2.10 -2.58 10.59
C GLU A 205 -1.45 -2.40 9.21
N ALA A 206 -1.16 -3.52 8.58
CA ALA A 206 -0.50 -3.52 7.28
C ALA A 206 -1.48 -3.91 6.19
N ASN A 207 -1.51 -3.17 5.12
CA ASN A 207 -2.37 -3.39 3.97
C ASN A 207 -1.77 -4.36 2.94
N GLY A 208 -2.44 -4.52 1.81
CA GLY A 208 -1.88 -5.16 0.63
C GLY A 208 -0.69 -4.36 0.09
N ILE A 209 -0.97 -3.16 -0.42
CA ILE A 209 0.03 -2.17 -0.82
C ILE A 209 -0.40 -0.80 -0.30
N THR A 210 0.47 -0.15 0.48
CA THR A 210 0.23 1.19 1.01
C THR A 210 1.08 2.23 0.30
N PHE A 211 0.44 3.33 -0.14
CA PHE A 211 1.07 4.46 -0.82
C PHE A 211 1.08 5.69 0.08
N TYR A 212 2.18 5.95 0.74
CA TYR A 212 2.38 7.11 1.62
C TYR A 212 2.99 8.29 0.84
N GLY A 213 2.21 9.29 0.50
CA GLY A 213 2.68 10.49 -0.21
C GLY A 213 3.38 10.18 -1.55
N VAL A 214 2.93 9.16 -2.26
CA VAL A 214 3.53 8.74 -3.54
C VAL A 214 3.08 9.67 -4.67
N GLY A 215 4.00 10.07 -5.54
CA GLY A 215 3.75 11.01 -6.62
C GLY A 215 3.33 10.38 -7.95
N ASN A 216 2.82 11.23 -8.85
CA ASN A 216 2.31 10.81 -10.16
C ASN A 216 3.39 10.42 -11.18
N GLY A 217 4.67 10.55 -10.82
CA GLY A 217 5.79 9.98 -11.57
C GLY A 217 5.90 8.45 -11.41
N THR A 218 5.26 7.89 -10.37
CA THR A 218 5.20 6.45 -10.13
C THR A 218 4.14 5.79 -11.02
N THR A 219 4.47 4.65 -11.60
CA THR A 219 3.53 3.86 -12.43
C THR A 219 2.95 2.71 -11.63
N VAL A 220 1.61 2.62 -11.53
CA VAL A 220 0.91 1.53 -10.86
C VAL A 220 -0.23 1.06 -11.73
N ASP A 221 -0.12 -0.16 -12.24
CA ASP A 221 -1.17 -0.78 -13.04
C ASP A 221 -1.20 -2.31 -12.87
N HIS A 222 -2.36 -2.92 -13.13
CA HIS A 222 -2.57 -4.38 -13.07
C HIS A 222 -2.04 -4.99 -11.76
N CYS A 223 -2.47 -4.45 -10.61
CA CYS A 223 -2.14 -5.00 -9.31
C CYS A 223 -3.37 -5.64 -8.66
N GLU A 224 -3.15 -6.75 -7.95
CA GLU A 224 -4.19 -7.47 -7.21
C GLU A 224 -3.80 -7.60 -5.73
N ALA A 225 -4.77 -7.34 -4.84
CA ALA A 225 -4.72 -7.71 -3.44
C ALA A 225 -5.75 -8.83 -3.17
N TYR A 226 -5.27 -9.97 -2.67
CA TYR A 226 -6.06 -11.17 -2.49
C TYR A 226 -6.07 -11.62 -1.02
N LYS A 227 -7.25 -11.56 -0.39
CA LYS A 227 -7.52 -12.10 0.96
C LYS A 227 -6.57 -11.57 2.04
N GLY A 228 -6.41 -10.24 2.11
CA GLY A 228 -5.77 -9.57 3.24
C GLY A 228 -6.68 -9.54 4.48
N SER A 229 -6.11 -9.31 5.67
CA SER A 229 -6.87 -9.06 6.90
C SER A 229 -7.06 -7.58 7.21
N ASP A 230 -6.57 -6.72 6.34
CA ASP A 230 -6.74 -5.28 6.33
C ASP A 230 -7.04 -4.83 4.90
N ASP A 231 -6.79 -3.55 4.54
CA ASP A 231 -7.13 -3.03 3.23
C ASP A 231 -6.41 -3.71 2.07
N GLY A 232 -7.05 -3.67 0.90
CA GLY A 232 -6.40 -4.08 -0.34
C GLY A 232 -5.32 -3.09 -0.76
N PHE A 233 -5.72 -1.83 -0.97
CA PHE A 233 -4.84 -0.71 -1.33
C PHE A 233 -5.23 0.53 -0.55
N GLU A 234 -4.25 1.17 0.12
CA GLU A 234 -4.48 2.38 0.89
C GLU A 234 -3.55 3.52 0.47
N PHE A 235 -4.09 4.76 0.47
CA PHE A 235 -3.43 5.98 0.00
C PHE A 235 -3.42 7.05 1.09
N PHE A 236 -2.26 7.32 1.67
CA PHE A 236 -2.02 8.43 2.59
C PHE A 236 -1.52 9.65 1.80
N GLY A 237 -2.44 10.44 1.28
CA GLY A 237 -2.11 11.60 0.45
C GLY A 237 -1.41 11.27 -0.87
N GLY A 238 -0.67 12.23 -1.41
CA GLY A 238 0.04 12.07 -2.67
C GLY A 238 -0.80 12.27 -3.92
N THR A 239 -0.20 11.97 -5.06
CA THR A 239 -0.77 12.22 -6.39
C THR A 239 -0.69 11.01 -7.32
N VAL A 240 -0.33 9.83 -6.80
CA VAL A 240 -0.15 8.60 -7.60
C VAL A 240 -1.43 8.24 -8.36
N ASN A 241 -1.25 7.87 -9.63
CA ASN A 241 -2.33 7.39 -10.49
C ASN A 241 -2.29 5.87 -10.58
N ILE A 242 -3.47 5.24 -10.51
CA ILE A 242 -3.61 3.78 -10.59
C ILE A 242 -4.59 3.36 -11.66
N SER A 243 -4.40 2.17 -12.22
CA SER A 243 -5.35 1.61 -13.19
C SER A 243 -5.33 0.08 -13.19
N TYR A 244 -6.46 -0.53 -13.59
CA TYR A 244 -6.58 -1.99 -13.70
C TYR A 244 -6.27 -2.72 -12.40
N MET A 245 -6.90 -2.27 -11.30
CA MET A 245 -6.67 -2.83 -9.98
C MET A 245 -7.77 -3.81 -9.58
N VAL A 246 -7.39 -4.87 -8.89
CA VAL A 246 -8.32 -5.90 -8.40
C VAL A 246 -8.13 -6.10 -6.90
N VAL A 247 -9.22 -6.11 -6.14
CA VAL A 247 -9.23 -6.53 -4.75
C VAL A 247 -10.25 -7.66 -4.58
N GLU A 248 -9.78 -8.79 -4.07
CA GLU A 248 -10.64 -9.93 -3.77
C GLU A 248 -10.60 -10.26 -2.29
N SER A 249 -11.71 -9.96 -1.59
CA SER A 249 -11.98 -10.44 -0.24
C SER A 249 -10.95 -10.06 0.84
N CYS A 250 -10.43 -8.83 0.82
CA CYS A 250 -9.74 -8.23 1.96
C CYS A 250 -10.76 -7.94 3.08
N SER A 251 -10.38 -8.08 4.36
CA SER A 251 -11.37 -8.11 5.44
C SER A 251 -11.75 -6.73 5.95
N ASP A 252 -10.94 -5.71 5.76
CA ASP A 252 -11.34 -4.32 5.93
C ASP A 252 -11.76 -3.76 4.56
N ASP A 253 -11.24 -2.66 4.11
CA ASP A 253 -11.71 -2.01 2.91
C ASP A 253 -10.99 -2.53 1.65
N SER A 254 -11.67 -2.51 0.50
CA SER A 254 -10.98 -2.92 -0.72
C SER A 254 -10.02 -1.83 -1.20
N TYR A 255 -10.46 -0.56 -1.14
CA TYR A 255 -9.66 0.63 -1.42
C TYR A 255 -9.93 1.66 -0.34
N ASP A 256 -8.90 2.24 0.27
CA ASP A 256 -9.01 3.36 1.19
C ASP A 256 -8.12 4.53 0.80
N TRP A 257 -8.53 5.74 1.13
CA TRP A 257 -7.70 6.92 1.03
C TRP A 257 -7.96 7.95 2.12
N THR A 258 -6.91 8.62 2.51
CA THR A 258 -6.90 9.71 3.48
C THR A 258 -5.83 10.74 3.13
N GLU A 259 -5.62 11.72 3.98
CA GLU A 259 -4.51 12.67 3.98
C GLU A 259 -4.26 13.45 2.70
N GLY A 260 -5.31 13.64 1.87
CA GLY A 260 -5.22 14.53 0.72
C GLY A 260 -4.76 13.86 -0.58
N TRP A 261 -5.10 12.59 -0.80
CA TRP A 261 -4.84 11.94 -2.10
C TRP A 261 -5.64 12.60 -3.23
N THR A 262 -4.93 12.97 -4.32
CA THR A 262 -5.51 13.68 -5.48
C THR A 262 -5.21 12.99 -6.82
N GLY A 263 -4.85 11.72 -6.79
CA GLY A 263 -4.56 10.94 -8.00
C GLY A 263 -5.79 10.59 -8.82
N THR A 264 -5.57 9.81 -9.87
CA THR A 264 -6.63 9.22 -10.68
C THR A 264 -6.66 7.71 -10.53
N ALA A 265 -7.85 7.12 -10.57
CA ALA A 265 -8.02 5.68 -10.53
C ALA A 265 -9.01 5.23 -11.62
N SER A 266 -8.63 4.25 -12.42
CA SER A 266 -9.52 3.73 -13.47
C SER A 266 -9.52 2.21 -13.53
N ASP A 267 -10.67 1.67 -13.94
CA ASP A 267 -10.81 0.23 -14.12
C ASP A 267 -10.50 -0.55 -12.82
N LEU A 268 -11.24 -0.20 -11.75
CA LEU A 268 -11.12 -0.84 -10.44
C LEU A 268 -12.17 -1.93 -10.28
N VAL A 269 -11.75 -3.07 -9.74
CA VAL A 269 -12.63 -4.18 -9.37
C VAL A 269 -12.46 -4.49 -7.89
N ALA A 270 -13.56 -4.52 -7.14
CA ALA A 270 -13.63 -5.08 -5.80
C ALA A 270 -14.67 -6.20 -5.78
N PHE A 271 -14.31 -7.36 -5.27
CA PHE A 271 -15.21 -8.49 -5.10
C PHE A 271 -15.03 -9.11 -3.72
N GLN A 272 -16.13 -9.22 -2.97
CA GLN A 272 -16.15 -9.81 -1.64
C GLN A 272 -16.94 -11.13 -1.68
N GLU A 273 -16.27 -12.25 -1.42
CA GLU A 273 -16.92 -13.54 -1.25
C GLU A 273 -17.84 -13.53 0.00
N ALA A 274 -18.80 -14.44 0.04
CA ALA A 274 -19.69 -14.56 1.19
C ALA A 274 -18.94 -14.91 2.48
N GLU A 275 -19.32 -14.29 3.62
CA GLU A 275 -18.75 -14.53 4.94
C GLU A 275 -18.69 -16.02 5.31
N GLU A 276 -19.73 -16.81 4.93
CA GLU A 276 -19.74 -18.25 5.19
C GLU A 276 -18.64 -19.02 4.43
N THR A 277 -18.16 -18.48 3.32
CA THR A 277 -17.04 -19.07 2.54
C THR A 277 -15.70 -18.66 3.12
N LEU A 278 -15.54 -17.39 3.48
CA LEU A 278 -14.30 -16.83 3.98
C LEU A 278 -14.05 -17.21 5.44
N GLY A 279 -15.10 -17.24 6.28
CA GLY A 279 -15.00 -17.35 7.72
C GLY A 279 -14.74 -16.03 8.44
N TYR A 280 -14.69 -14.92 7.71
CA TYR A 280 -14.62 -13.54 8.16
C TYR A 280 -15.50 -12.64 7.27
N ASP A 281 -15.80 -11.43 7.73
CA ASP A 281 -16.55 -10.42 6.99
C ASP A 281 -15.60 -9.44 6.31
N CYS A 282 -16.10 -8.65 5.34
CA CYS A 282 -15.37 -7.59 4.66
C CYS A 282 -16.13 -6.27 4.83
N ASP A 283 -15.43 -5.15 5.13
CA ASP A 283 -16.08 -3.85 5.30
C ASP A 283 -16.33 -3.14 3.95
N CYS A 284 -15.94 -1.91 3.74
CA CYS A 284 -16.36 -1.15 2.58
C CYS A 284 -15.70 -1.66 1.27
N LEU A 285 -16.34 -1.38 0.15
CA LEU A 285 -15.71 -1.55 -1.17
C LEU A 285 -14.76 -0.37 -1.48
N ILE A 286 -15.10 0.80 -0.93
CA ILE A 286 -14.23 1.98 -0.86
C ILE A 286 -14.53 2.70 0.47
N GLU A 287 -13.51 3.00 1.26
CA GLU A 287 -13.56 4.00 2.34
C GLU A 287 -12.78 5.24 1.90
N ALA A 288 -13.18 6.42 2.38
CA ALA A 288 -12.66 7.67 1.83
C ALA A 288 -12.70 8.81 2.84
N ASP A 289 -11.52 9.30 3.20
CA ASP A 289 -11.35 10.40 4.12
C ASP A 289 -10.58 11.57 3.49
N ASN A 290 -10.79 12.77 4.01
CA ASN A 290 -9.83 13.84 3.80
C ASN A 290 -8.78 13.86 4.92
N ASN A 291 -9.22 14.04 6.18
CA ASN A 291 -8.33 14.02 7.33
C ASN A 291 -9.17 13.88 8.61
N GLU A 292 -8.83 12.92 9.45
CA GLU A 292 -9.63 12.62 10.65
C GLU A 292 -9.65 13.73 11.69
N ASN A 293 -8.59 14.55 11.77
CA ASN A 293 -8.43 15.59 12.76
C ASN A 293 -8.88 16.97 12.27
N ASN A 294 -8.92 17.18 10.94
CA ASN A 294 -9.30 18.45 10.32
C ASN A 294 -9.95 18.21 8.95
N TYR A 295 -11.27 18.17 8.88
CA TYR A 295 -12.02 17.91 7.65
C TYR A 295 -11.80 18.95 6.53
N ASP A 296 -11.20 20.10 6.83
CA ASP A 296 -10.84 21.15 5.88
C ASP A 296 -9.31 21.21 5.62
N ALA A 297 -8.55 20.17 6.00
CA ALA A 297 -7.11 20.09 5.74
C ALA A 297 -6.82 20.09 4.24
N THR A 298 -5.71 20.75 3.84
CA THR A 298 -5.34 20.87 2.42
C THR A 298 -3.94 20.34 2.14
N PRO A 299 -3.71 19.67 0.97
CA PRO A 299 -4.68 19.45 -0.11
C PRO A 299 -5.87 18.60 0.34
N ILE A 300 -7.08 18.91 -0.14
CA ILE A 300 -8.26 18.08 0.15
C ILE A 300 -8.13 16.78 -0.69
N SER A 301 -8.44 15.63 -0.07
CA SER A 301 -8.58 14.38 -0.82
C SER A 301 -9.64 14.55 -1.90
N HIS A 302 -9.23 14.47 -3.16
CA HIS A 302 -10.09 14.67 -4.31
C HIS A 302 -9.65 13.83 -5.52
N PRO A 303 -9.67 12.50 -5.42
CA PRO A 303 -9.34 11.65 -6.56
C PRO A 303 -10.43 11.68 -7.62
N THR A 304 -10.04 11.34 -8.86
CA THR A 304 -10.96 11.10 -9.98
C THR A 304 -10.98 9.62 -10.30
N LEU A 305 -12.16 8.99 -10.17
CA LEU A 305 -12.36 7.56 -10.36
C LEU A 305 -13.25 7.28 -11.57
N SER A 306 -12.96 6.22 -12.33
CA SER A 306 -13.79 5.83 -13.48
C SER A 306 -13.80 4.31 -13.72
N ASN A 307 -14.90 3.80 -14.26
CA ASN A 307 -15.07 2.39 -14.65
C ASN A 307 -14.90 1.42 -13.45
N LEU A 308 -15.73 1.54 -12.43
CA LEU A 308 -15.67 0.72 -11.23
C LEU A 308 -16.65 -0.45 -11.28
N ILE A 309 -16.24 -1.64 -10.85
CA ILE A 309 -17.12 -2.78 -10.55
C ILE A 309 -16.90 -3.17 -9.09
N LEU A 310 -17.90 -2.88 -8.26
CA LEU A 310 -17.84 -3.00 -6.82
C LEU A 310 -18.92 -3.97 -6.33
N VAL A 311 -18.50 -5.16 -5.91
CA VAL A 311 -19.41 -6.27 -5.54
C VAL A 311 -19.18 -6.70 -4.10
N GLY A 312 -20.10 -6.33 -3.22
CA GLY A 312 -20.09 -6.69 -1.81
C GLY A 312 -20.67 -8.08 -1.54
N ASN A 313 -20.49 -8.55 -0.30
CA ASN A 313 -20.85 -9.90 0.15
C ASN A 313 -22.25 -10.02 0.78
N ASN A 314 -23.09 -8.98 0.72
CA ASN A 314 -24.38 -8.90 1.39
C ASN A 314 -24.29 -9.04 2.94
N SER A 315 -23.21 -8.58 3.55
CA SER A 315 -23.04 -8.61 5.00
C SER A 315 -24.20 -7.92 5.73
N SER A 316 -24.62 -8.50 6.84
CA SER A 316 -25.60 -7.88 7.73
C SER A 316 -24.99 -6.81 8.64
N ASN A 317 -23.69 -6.77 8.80
CA ASN A 317 -22.93 -5.86 9.65
C ASN A 317 -22.28 -4.74 8.83
N ASN A 318 -21.57 -5.07 7.78
CA ASN A 318 -20.78 -4.16 6.93
C ASN A 318 -21.58 -3.79 5.67
N LYS A 319 -22.31 -2.67 5.74
CA LYS A 319 -23.42 -2.35 4.85
C LYS A 319 -23.10 -1.30 3.80
N ARG A 320 -21.89 -0.73 3.83
CA ARG A 320 -21.50 0.41 3.02
C ARG A 320 -20.73 -0.03 1.77
N GLY A 321 -21.18 0.43 0.61
CA GLY A 321 -20.45 0.25 -0.64
C GLY A 321 -19.28 1.23 -0.72
N ILE A 322 -19.55 2.47 -1.13
CA ILE A 322 -18.60 3.57 -1.06
C ILE A 322 -18.94 4.40 0.17
N ARG A 323 -17.97 4.61 1.05
CA ARG A 323 -18.10 5.41 2.26
C ARG A 323 -17.30 6.69 2.15
N LEU A 324 -17.96 7.83 2.03
CA LEU A 324 -17.32 9.16 1.93
C LEU A 324 -17.52 9.92 3.23
N ARG A 325 -16.43 10.27 3.91
CA ARG A 325 -16.46 10.89 5.23
C ARG A 325 -15.37 11.96 5.43
N ARG A 326 -15.34 12.58 6.59
CA ARG A 326 -14.28 13.47 7.08
C ARG A 326 -13.82 14.55 6.09
N GLY A 327 -14.74 15.03 5.24
CA GLY A 327 -14.48 16.14 4.31
C GLY A 327 -13.86 15.75 2.98
N THR A 328 -13.76 14.46 2.65
CA THR A 328 -13.26 14.05 1.33
C THR A 328 -14.14 14.59 0.21
N GLU A 329 -13.52 15.01 -0.87
CA GLU A 329 -14.11 15.27 -2.18
C GLU A 329 -13.78 14.12 -3.13
N VAL A 330 -14.55 13.95 -4.20
CA VAL A 330 -14.31 12.89 -5.19
C VAL A 330 -15.08 13.18 -6.47
N ASP A 331 -14.50 12.81 -7.62
CA ASP A 331 -15.22 12.70 -8.90
C ASP A 331 -15.30 11.23 -9.32
N ILE A 332 -16.52 10.67 -9.40
CA ILE A 332 -16.75 9.31 -9.90
C ILE A 332 -17.57 9.37 -11.20
N ASP A 333 -17.04 8.78 -12.27
CA ASP A 333 -17.76 8.63 -13.55
C ASP A 333 -17.76 7.17 -14.02
N GLY A 334 -18.90 6.51 -13.80
CA GLY A 334 -19.11 5.11 -14.16
C GLY A 334 -18.74 4.12 -13.05
N ALA A 335 -19.77 3.58 -12.38
CA ALA A 335 -19.63 2.50 -11.41
C ALA A 335 -20.83 1.55 -11.48
N GLU A 336 -20.55 0.26 -11.26
CA GLU A 336 -21.56 -0.75 -10.95
C GLU A 336 -21.36 -1.19 -9.50
N ILE A 337 -22.38 -0.99 -8.64
CA ILE A 337 -22.28 -1.26 -7.20
C ILE A 337 -23.41 -2.19 -6.78
N THR A 338 -23.08 -3.31 -6.14
CA THR A 338 -24.07 -4.27 -5.65
C THR A 338 -23.58 -4.98 -4.37
N GLY A 339 -24.47 -5.66 -3.67
CA GLY A 339 -24.12 -6.50 -2.52
C GLY A 339 -23.85 -5.74 -1.21
N LYS A 340 -24.28 -4.48 -1.12
CA LYS A 340 -24.23 -3.66 0.10
C LYS A 340 -25.58 -2.97 0.33
N ASP A 341 -26.01 -2.77 1.59
CA ASP A 341 -27.30 -2.14 1.91
C ASP A 341 -27.40 -0.68 1.45
N ASN A 342 -26.25 0.02 1.34
CA ASN A 342 -26.15 1.37 0.80
C ASN A 342 -25.04 1.44 -0.24
N CYS A 343 -25.37 1.82 -1.48
CA CYS A 343 -24.36 1.92 -2.54
C CYS A 343 -23.29 2.98 -2.24
N VAL A 344 -23.71 4.13 -1.72
CA VAL A 344 -22.85 5.23 -1.25
C VAL A 344 -23.37 5.70 0.10
N THR A 345 -22.48 5.94 1.05
CA THR A 345 -22.78 6.55 2.35
C THR A 345 -21.99 7.86 2.49
N LEU A 346 -22.68 8.94 2.85
CA LEU A 346 -22.10 10.28 3.06
C LEU A 346 -22.18 10.62 4.55
N GLU A 347 -21.04 10.84 5.22
CA GLU A 347 -20.98 10.95 6.68
C GLU A 347 -20.51 12.33 7.21
N SER A 348 -20.16 13.29 6.36
CA SER A 348 -19.80 14.65 6.79
C SER A 348 -20.51 15.74 6.00
N GLU A 349 -20.81 16.89 6.67
CA GLU A 349 -21.44 18.03 6.00
C GLU A 349 -20.57 18.60 4.88
N GLN A 350 -19.26 18.58 5.02
CA GLN A 350 -18.30 19.05 4.01
C GLN A 350 -18.42 18.24 2.72
N THR A 351 -18.35 16.92 2.83
CA THR A 351 -18.49 15.99 1.70
C THR A 351 -19.84 16.15 1.00
N GLU A 352 -20.94 16.24 1.76
CA GLU A 352 -22.26 16.43 1.17
C GLU A 352 -22.41 17.81 0.48
N ASN A 353 -21.84 18.87 1.06
CA ASN A 353 -21.85 20.21 0.46
C ASN A 353 -21.02 20.24 -0.83
N ALA A 354 -19.88 19.56 -0.92
CA ALA A 354 -19.06 19.46 -2.12
C ALA A 354 -19.85 18.86 -3.31
N LEU A 355 -20.70 17.86 -3.05
CA LEU A 355 -21.61 17.30 -4.06
C LEU A 355 -22.73 18.27 -4.46
N VAL A 356 -23.27 19.07 -3.51
CA VAL A 356 -24.34 20.03 -3.78
C VAL A 356 -23.85 21.21 -4.58
N ASP A 357 -22.68 21.75 -4.28
CA ASP A 357 -22.11 22.91 -4.98
C ASP A 357 -21.33 22.57 -6.25
N GLY A 358 -21.09 21.25 -6.49
CA GLY A 358 -20.48 20.73 -7.71
C GLY A 358 -18.96 20.73 -7.70
N THR A 359 -18.33 20.82 -6.52
CA THR A 359 -16.90 20.56 -6.35
C THR A 359 -16.61 19.08 -6.52
N SER A 360 -17.51 18.21 -6.01
CA SER A 360 -17.50 16.76 -6.22
C SER A 360 -18.61 16.31 -7.15
N SER A 361 -18.45 15.16 -7.79
CA SER A 361 -19.48 14.59 -8.67
C SER A 361 -19.59 13.06 -8.56
N LEU A 362 -20.84 12.57 -8.59
CA LEU A 362 -21.21 11.16 -8.70
C LEU A 362 -22.04 10.97 -9.95
N LEU A 363 -21.46 10.40 -11.01
CA LEU A 363 -22.07 10.31 -12.34
C LEU A 363 -22.05 8.88 -12.87
N ASN A 364 -23.09 8.54 -13.64
CA ASN A 364 -23.19 7.25 -14.34
C ASN A 364 -23.06 6.02 -13.43
N ILE A 365 -23.49 6.12 -12.17
CA ILE A 365 -23.46 5.03 -11.20
C ILE A 365 -24.71 4.17 -11.35
N GLN A 366 -24.53 2.86 -11.51
CA GLN A 366 -25.59 1.87 -11.53
C GLN A 366 -25.49 1.06 -10.23
N ALA A 367 -26.52 1.14 -9.37
CA ALA A 367 -26.57 0.42 -8.11
C ALA A 367 -27.92 -0.30 -7.95
N ASP A 368 -27.99 -1.31 -7.10
CA ASP A 368 -29.21 -2.03 -6.72
C ASP A 368 -29.76 -1.58 -5.36
N THR A 369 -29.09 -0.64 -4.70
CA THR A 369 -29.45 -0.07 -3.38
C THR A 369 -29.35 1.45 -3.39
N GLU A 370 -29.97 2.10 -2.39
CA GLU A 370 -30.06 3.56 -2.29
C GLU A 370 -28.76 4.16 -1.68
N LEU A 371 -28.49 5.42 -2.06
CA LEU A 371 -27.52 6.26 -1.36
C LEU A 371 -28.08 6.64 0.01
N LYS A 372 -27.22 6.66 1.03
CA LYS A 372 -27.51 7.15 2.38
C LYS A 372 -26.73 8.43 2.68
N SER A 373 -27.42 9.49 3.03
CA SER A 373 -26.85 10.74 3.53
C SER A 373 -27.13 10.86 5.04
N GLU A 374 -26.11 11.08 5.85
CA GLU A 374 -26.30 11.20 7.30
C GLU A 374 -26.78 12.60 7.72
N ASN A 375 -26.47 13.63 6.93
CA ASN A 375 -26.86 15.03 7.21
C ASN A 375 -28.07 15.48 6.38
N GLU A 376 -28.56 14.66 5.47
CA GLU A 376 -29.68 14.94 4.56
C GLU A 376 -29.46 16.19 3.66
N ILE A 377 -28.19 16.54 3.37
CA ILE A 377 -27.82 17.68 2.50
C ILE A 377 -27.81 17.24 1.03
N TYR A 378 -27.13 16.12 0.71
CA TYR A 378 -27.16 15.48 -0.61
C TYR A 378 -27.99 14.22 -0.53
N THR A 379 -29.20 14.21 -1.11
CA THR A 379 -30.18 13.13 -0.94
C THR A 379 -30.14 12.11 -2.07
N ASN A 380 -30.77 10.93 -1.84
CA ASN A 380 -30.92 9.92 -2.89
C ASN A 380 -31.65 10.47 -4.13
N GLU A 381 -32.65 11.39 -3.96
CA GLU A 381 -33.32 12.02 -5.10
C GLU A 381 -32.37 12.93 -5.91
N MET A 382 -31.40 13.59 -5.26
CA MET A 382 -30.38 14.37 -5.96
C MET A 382 -29.39 13.47 -6.69
N PHE A 383 -29.01 12.36 -6.08
CA PHE A 383 -28.16 11.31 -6.68
C PHE A 383 -28.80 10.74 -7.95
N GLU A 384 -30.10 10.38 -7.91
CA GLU A 384 -30.84 9.91 -9.10
C GLU A 384 -31.01 11.01 -10.16
N ALA A 385 -31.24 12.26 -9.73
CA ALA A 385 -31.36 13.39 -10.64
C ALA A 385 -30.05 13.72 -11.38
N ALA A 386 -28.89 13.34 -10.85
CA ALA A 386 -27.60 13.43 -11.50
C ALA A 386 -27.39 12.36 -12.61
N GLY A 387 -28.35 11.45 -12.81
CA GLY A 387 -28.32 10.43 -13.84
C GLY A 387 -27.91 9.03 -13.35
N ASN A 388 -27.84 8.85 -12.05
CA ASN A 388 -27.53 7.58 -11.42
C ASN A 388 -28.79 6.72 -11.23
N SER A 389 -28.63 5.42 -10.97
CA SER A 389 -29.73 4.47 -10.73
C SER A 389 -29.48 3.68 -9.46
N THR A 390 -30.54 3.53 -8.64
CA THR A 390 -30.54 2.73 -7.41
C THR A 390 -31.37 1.45 -7.52
N THR A 391 -31.82 1.14 -8.73
CA THR A 391 -32.67 -0.03 -9.03
C THR A 391 -32.13 -0.86 -10.19
N SER A 392 -30.84 -0.75 -10.46
CA SER A 392 -30.18 -1.52 -11.52
C SER A 392 -30.12 -3.01 -11.16
N VAL A 393 -30.18 -3.86 -12.17
CA VAL A 393 -30.01 -5.30 -11.98
C VAL A 393 -28.56 -5.64 -12.32
N ILE A 394 -27.76 -5.84 -11.29
CA ILE A 394 -26.37 -6.22 -11.38
C ILE A 394 -26.26 -7.68 -10.94
N SER A 395 -25.59 -8.52 -11.71
CA SER A 395 -25.54 -9.96 -11.43
C SER A 395 -24.13 -10.52 -11.62
N TYR A 396 -23.21 -10.06 -10.77
CA TYR A 396 -21.94 -10.71 -10.57
C TYR A 396 -22.04 -11.62 -9.33
N SER A 397 -21.75 -12.90 -9.48
CA SER A 397 -21.82 -13.89 -8.41
C SER A 397 -20.46 -14.56 -8.13
N SER A 398 -19.48 -14.24 -8.94
CA SER A 398 -18.11 -14.74 -8.83
C SER A 398 -17.14 -13.80 -9.54
N MET A 399 -15.87 -13.87 -9.19
CA MET A 399 -14.80 -13.16 -9.89
C MET A 399 -14.80 -13.52 -11.39
N SER A 400 -15.11 -14.77 -11.76
CA SER A 400 -15.20 -15.20 -13.17
C SER A 400 -16.29 -14.49 -13.95
N ASP A 401 -17.41 -14.06 -13.31
CA ASP A 401 -18.42 -13.27 -13.99
C ASP A 401 -17.87 -11.89 -14.38
N ILE A 402 -17.09 -11.28 -13.47
CA ILE A 402 -16.44 -9.98 -13.70
C ILE A 402 -15.33 -10.12 -14.75
N GLU A 403 -14.48 -11.15 -14.68
CA GLU A 403 -13.45 -11.42 -15.68
C GLU A 403 -14.03 -11.56 -17.09
N SER A 404 -15.25 -12.10 -17.21
CA SER A 404 -15.94 -12.25 -18.50
C SER A 404 -16.26 -10.92 -19.19
N VAL A 405 -16.35 -9.82 -18.44
CA VAL A 405 -16.61 -8.46 -18.95
C VAL A 405 -15.36 -7.58 -18.89
N CYS A 406 -14.42 -7.89 -18.01
CA CYS A 406 -13.13 -7.21 -17.81
C CYS A 406 -11.98 -8.05 -18.37
N SER A 407 -11.86 -8.15 -19.70
CA SER A 407 -10.86 -9.03 -20.34
C SER A 407 -9.39 -8.70 -20.00
N TRP A 408 -9.13 -7.53 -19.46
CA TRP A 408 -7.81 -7.11 -18.99
C TRP A 408 -7.37 -7.88 -17.72
N MET A 409 -8.30 -8.51 -17.00
CA MET A 409 -8.00 -9.33 -15.81
C MET A 409 -7.42 -10.70 -16.18
N THR A 410 -7.64 -11.17 -17.41
CA THR A 410 -7.35 -12.55 -17.81
C THR A 410 -5.87 -12.91 -17.68
N GLY A 411 -5.60 -13.94 -16.88
CA GLY A 411 -4.33 -14.65 -16.83
C GLY A 411 -3.35 -14.21 -15.74
N TRP A 412 -3.64 -13.12 -15.03
CA TRP A 412 -2.74 -12.61 -13.99
C TRP A 412 -3.38 -12.52 -12.58
N ILE A 413 -4.69 -12.48 -12.48
CA ILE A 413 -5.40 -12.55 -11.19
C ILE A 413 -5.37 -13.98 -10.60
N LYS A 414 -5.70 -14.11 -9.29
CA LYS A 414 -5.69 -15.38 -8.52
C LYS A 414 -6.71 -16.43 -8.96
#